data_c015e8f8f85bd39038b7bb6a03e4e723
#
_entry.id   c015e8f8f85bd39038b7bb6a03e4e723
#
_cell.length_a   1.000
_cell.length_b   1.000
_cell.length_c   1.000
_cell.angle_alpha   90.00
_cell.angle_beta   90.00
_cell.angle_gamma   90.00
#
_symmetry.space_group_name_H-M   'P 1'
#
loop_
_entity.id
_entity.type
_entity.pdbx_description
1 polymer ?
#
loop_
_entity_poly.entity_id
_entity_poly.type
_entity_poly.pdbx_seq_one_letter_code
_entity_poly.pdbx_strand_id
1 'polypeptide(L)'
;PSGTLARREVAACLLSQVMGIGLVPVTVLVGDGPQGPGSMQRWIADDVESPLVRVDVTERLPPHWHGFPLGVDEDDREIGLAHSPHPALRALALFDAVVNSADRKGGHVLVGPDPDLGGTAHVWAVDNGLTFHTDPKLRTVLWGWAGQPLEPVEEMMLDEVLTIADTDFEDLITPEEIDAVRQRAQGLLEFDAFPGPSGLRPALPWPPM
;
A
#
# COMPACT_ATOMS: atom_id res chain seq x y z
N PRO A 1 -15.53 6.43 7.50
CA PRO A 1 -16.28 6.52 8.75
C PRO A 1 -15.32 6.87 9.90
N SER A 2 -15.66 7.90 10.68
CA SER A 2 -14.88 8.27 11.85
C SER A 2 -14.88 7.12 12.86
N GLY A 3 -13.73 6.80 13.45
CA GLY A 3 -13.59 5.77 14.49
C GLY A 3 -13.22 4.38 14.02
N THR A 4 -12.98 4.14 12.71
CA THR A 4 -12.62 2.81 12.18
C THR A 4 -11.17 2.68 11.73
N LEU A 5 -10.35 3.74 11.80
CA LEU A 5 -8.96 3.72 11.31
C LEU A 5 -8.13 2.62 11.96
N ALA A 6 -8.18 2.51 13.29
CA ALA A 6 -7.43 1.49 14.03
C ALA A 6 -7.81 0.05 13.60
N ARG A 7 -9.10 -0.20 13.33
CA ARG A 7 -9.57 -1.51 12.86
C ARG A 7 -9.08 -1.80 11.44
N ARG A 8 -9.03 -0.79 10.58
CA ARG A 8 -8.52 -0.91 9.21
C ARG A 8 -7.01 -1.17 9.17
N GLU A 9 -6.25 -0.60 10.11
CA GLU A 9 -4.82 -0.94 10.28
C GLU A 9 -4.64 -2.43 10.58
N VAL A 10 -5.46 -3.00 11.47
CA VAL A 10 -5.41 -4.44 11.78
C VAL A 10 -5.88 -5.28 10.61
N ALA A 11 -6.96 -4.88 9.93
CA ALA A 11 -7.45 -5.57 8.74
C ALA A 11 -6.40 -5.59 7.61
N ALA A 12 -5.67 -4.48 7.42
CA ALA A 12 -4.58 -4.40 6.45
C ALA A 12 -3.43 -5.36 6.79
N CYS A 13 -3.08 -5.48 8.07
CA CYS A 13 -2.08 -6.44 8.54
C CYS A 13 -2.52 -7.89 8.25
N LEU A 14 -3.77 -8.25 8.58
CA LEU A 14 -4.32 -9.58 8.30
C LEU A 14 -4.36 -9.89 6.80
N LEU A 15 -4.83 -8.96 5.98
CA LEU A 15 -4.89 -9.18 4.53
C LEU A 15 -3.49 -9.32 3.91
N SER A 16 -2.50 -8.56 4.40
CA SER A 16 -1.10 -8.72 4.00
C SER A 16 -0.56 -10.12 4.29
N GLN A 17 -1.00 -10.74 5.40
CA GLN A 17 -0.67 -12.13 5.74
C GLN A 17 -1.40 -13.13 4.85
N VAL A 18 -2.69 -12.94 4.59
CA VAL A 18 -3.48 -13.77 3.67
C VAL A 18 -2.84 -13.80 2.28
N MET A 19 -2.45 -12.66 1.75
CA MET A 19 -1.76 -12.55 0.46
C MET A 19 -0.32 -13.12 0.48
N GLY A 20 0.20 -13.53 1.64
CA GLY A 20 1.57 -14.04 1.79
C GLY A 20 2.67 -13.03 1.53
N ILE A 21 2.36 -11.74 1.48
CA ILE A 21 3.34 -10.68 1.17
C ILE A 21 4.10 -10.16 2.39
N GLY A 22 3.49 -10.22 3.59
CA GLY A 22 4.15 -9.85 4.86
C GLY A 22 4.66 -8.39 4.95
N LEU A 23 4.11 -7.47 4.14
CA LEU A 23 4.61 -6.09 4.05
C LEU A 23 4.07 -5.17 5.15
N VAL A 24 2.94 -5.51 5.78
CA VAL A 24 2.39 -4.68 6.87
C VAL A 24 2.93 -5.20 8.20
N PRO A 25 3.59 -4.35 9.02
CA PRO A 25 4.07 -4.77 10.33
C PRO A 25 2.95 -5.29 11.22
N VAL A 26 3.27 -6.22 12.12
CA VAL A 26 2.30 -6.76 13.09
C VAL A 26 1.57 -5.62 13.77
N THR A 27 0.24 -5.65 13.67
CA THR A 27 -0.67 -4.62 14.17
C THR A 27 -1.81 -5.26 14.94
N VAL A 28 -2.11 -4.76 16.13
CA VAL A 28 -3.14 -5.29 17.03
C VAL A 28 -4.06 -4.18 17.53
N LEU A 29 -5.31 -4.52 17.89
CA LEU A 29 -6.20 -3.60 18.59
C LEU A 29 -5.81 -3.51 20.06
N VAL A 30 -5.92 -2.30 20.62
CA VAL A 30 -5.69 -2.00 22.03
C VAL A 30 -6.94 -1.33 22.59
N GLY A 31 -7.56 -1.96 23.61
CA GLY A 31 -8.78 -1.44 24.26
C GLY A 31 -8.52 -0.25 25.19
N ASP A 32 -7.41 -0.34 25.94
CA ASP A 32 -7.05 0.61 27.00
C ASP A 32 -5.68 1.28 26.73
N GLY A 33 -5.55 1.94 25.59
CA GLY A 33 -4.36 2.75 25.29
C GLY A 33 -4.35 4.06 26.11
N PRO A 34 -3.19 4.75 26.21
CA PRO A 34 -3.07 6.02 26.96
C PRO A 34 -4.03 7.13 26.49
N GLN A 35 -4.55 7.01 25.28
CA GLN A 35 -5.51 7.95 24.67
C GLN A 35 -6.85 7.27 24.32
N GLY A 36 -7.15 6.11 24.93
CA GLY A 36 -8.32 5.29 24.65
C GLY A 36 -8.07 4.17 23.64
N PRO A 37 -9.13 3.53 23.15
CA PRO A 37 -9.03 2.45 22.19
C PRO A 37 -8.34 2.87 20.88
N GLY A 38 -7.47 2.00 20.34
CA GLY A 38 -6.70 2.28 19.14
C GLY A 38 -6.08 1.02 18.54
N SER A 39 -5.11 1.20 17.66
CA SER A 39 -4.21 0.15 17.18
C SER A 39 -2.78 0.40 17.64
N MET A 40 -2.04 -0.68 17.81
CA MET A 40 -0.61 -0.65 18.09
C MET A 40 0.09 -1.46 17.02
N GLN A 41 1.06 -0.85 16.35
CA GLN A 41 1.84 -1.46 15.27
C GLN A 41 3.30 -1.61 15.72
N ARG A 42 3.96 -2.71 15.31
CA ARG A 42 5.39 -2.90 15.49
C ARG A 42 6.14 -1.70 14.93
N TRP A 43 7.00 -1.09 15.74
CA TRP A 43 7.86 0.00 15.27
C TRP A 43 8.95 -0.53 14.33
N ILE A 44 9.12 0.13 13.19
CA ILE A 44 10.17 -0.15 12.21
C ILE A 44 11.23 0.96 12.29
N ALA A 45 12.48 0.57 12.48
CA ALA A 45 13.62 1.48 12.37
C ALA A 45 13.95 1.61 10.86
N ASP A 46 13.52 2.72 10.27
CA ASP A 46 13.69 2.97 8.83
C ASP A 46 15.15 3.29 8.46
N ASP A 47 15.63 2.72 7.35
CA ASP A 47 16.88 3.11 6.69
C ASP A 47 16.61 4.29 5.74
N VAL A 48 16.65 5.49 6.29
CA VAL A 48 16.39 6.73 5.54
C VAL A 48 17.46 7.07 4.49
N GLU A 49 18.62 6.38 4.52
CA GLU A 49 19.70 6.59 3.54
C GLU A 49 19.42 5.88 2.20
N SER A 50 18.56 4.86 2.23
CA SER A 50 18.22 4.04 1.05
C SER A 50 16.72 4.02 0.73
N PRO A 51 16.04 5.18 0.62
CA PRO A 51 14.60 5.21 0.37
C PRO A 51 14.27 4.63 -1.01
N LEU A 52 13.17 3.86 -1.08
CA LEU A 52 12.68 3.25 -2.32
C LEU A 52 11.71 4.17 -3.10
N VAL A 53 11.30 5.28 -2.51
CA VAL A 53 10.49 6.34 -3.15
C VAL A 53 11.19 7.66 -2.91
N ARG A 54 11.26 8.51 -3.94
CA ARG A 54 11.93 9.81 -3.89
C ARG A 54 11.13 10.88 -4.61
N VAL A 55 11.23 12.10 -4.09
CA VAL A 55 10.88 13.33 -4.80
C VAL A 55 12.16 14.14 -4.93
N ASP A 56 12.55 14.48 -6.15
CA ASP A 56 13.75 15.29 -6.44
C ASP A 56 13.59 15.94 -7.83
N VAL A 57 14.58 16.78 -8.20
CA VAL A 57 14.75 17.24 -9.57
C VAL A 57 14.88 16.01 -10.48
N THR A 58 14.13 16.01 -11.59
CA THR A 58 13.97 14.84 -12.47
C THR A 58 15.31 14.23 -12.91
N GLU A 59 16.31 15.07 -13.21
CA GLU A 59 17.66 14.62 -13.62
C GLU A 59 18.45 13.91 -12.52
N ARG A 60 18.05 14.06 -11.25
CA ARG A 60 18.68 13.40 -10.09
C ARG A 60 18.03 12.07 -9.72
N LEU A 61 16.84 11.81 -10.26
CA LEU A 61 16.15 10.55 -10.03
C LEU A 61 16.87 9.41 -10.76
N PRO A 62 16.95 8.20 -10.17
CA PRO A 62 17.57 7.07 -10.83
C PRO A 62 16.86 6.75 -12.16
N PRO A 63 17.58 6.66 -13.30
CA PRO A 63 16.97 6.57 -14.63
C PRO A 63 16.17 5.28 -14.89
N HIS A 64 16.36 4.25 -14.06
CA HIS A 64 15.65 2.96 -14.15
C HIS A 64 14.45 2.88 -13.19
N TRP A 65 14.16 3.96 -12.44
CA TRP A 65 12.99 4.02 -11.58
C TRP A 65 11.76 4.49 -12.35
N HIS A 66 10.59 4.11 -11.85
CA HIS A 66 9.33 4.55 -12.40
C HIS A 66 9.05 5.99 -11.95
N GLY A 67 9.10 6.92 -12.89
CA GLY A 67 8.99 8.36 -12.61
C GLY A 67 7.64 8.95 -12.99
N PHE A 68 7.19 9.93 -12.21
CA PHE A 68 5.99 10.75 -12.45
C PHE A 68 6.33 12.23 -12.31
N PRO A 69 5.97 13.08 -13.27
CA PRO A 69 6.15 14.51 -13.15
C PRO A 69 5.23 15.08 -12.06
N LEU A 70 5.75 15.96 -11.21
CA LEU A 70 4.98 16.68 -10.19
C LEU A 70 4.79 18.17 -10.56
N GLY A 71 5.72 18.75 -11.31
CA GLY A 71 5.71 20.17 -11.66
C GLY A 71 7.12 20.73 -11.78
N VAL A 72 7.28 22.03 -11.48
CA VAL A 72 8.57 22.71 -11.45
C VAL A 72 8.79 23.38 -10.09
N ASP A 73 10.04 23.54 -9.69
CA ASP A 73 10.42 24.27 -8.49
C ASP A 73 10.55 25.78 -8.74
N GLU A 74 11.04 26.53 -7.75
CA GLU A 74 11.22 27.99 -7.82
C GLU A 74 12.30 28.42 -8.84
N ASP A 75 13.17 27.49 -9.27
CA ASP A 75 14.22 27.70 -10.27
C ASP A 75 13.82 27.16 -11.65
N ASP A 76 12.53 26.87 -11.91
CA ASP A 76 11.99 26.29 -13.14
C ASP A 76 12.56 24.89 -13.47
N ARG A 77 13.10 24.15 -12.49
CA ARG A 77 13.59 22.78 -12.68
C ARG A 77 12.43 21.78 -12.53
N GLU A 78 12.36 20.81 -13.42
CA GLU A 78 11.36 19.76 -13.34
C GLU A 78 11.54 18.92 -12.08
N ILE A 79 10.49 18.81 -11.28
CA ILE A 79 10.40 17.96 -10.10
C ILE A 79 9.57 16.74 -10.43
N GLY A 80 10.11 15.57 -10.10
CA GLY A 80 9.45 14.30 -10.25
C GLY A 80 9.37 13.52 -8.94
N LEU A 81 8.37 12.63 -8.88
CA LEU A 81 8.34 11.53 -7.93
C LEU A 81 8.77 10.27 -8.66
N ALA A 82 9.63 9.47 -8.06
CA ALA A 82 9.98 8.17 -8.61
C ALA A 82 10.03 7.10 -7.51
N HIS A 83 9.72 5.87 -7.88
CA HIS A 83 9.90 4.71 -7.03
C HIS A 83 10.74 3.62 -7.70
N SER A 84 11.45 2.86 -6.88
CA SER A 84 12.28 1.73 -7.31
C SER A 84 11.42 0.63 -7.96
N PRO A 85 11.96 -0.10 -8.97
CA PRO A 85 11.32 -1.31 -9.50
C PRO A 85 11.46 -2.53 -8.57
N HIS A 86 11.69 -2.32 -7.29
CA HIS A 86 11.86 -3.39 -6.30
C HIS A 86 10.63 -4.30 -6.24
N PRO A 87 10.78 -5.67 -6.23
CA PRO A 87 9.65 -6.59 -6.24
C PRO A 87 8.66 -6.39 -5.10
N ALA A 88 9.15 -6.04 -3.89
CA ALA A 88 8.26 -5.76 -2.77
C ALA A 88 7.38 -4.52 -2.99
N LEU A 89 7.83 -3.50 -3.75
CA LEU A 89 6.98 -2.38 -4.13
C LEU A 89 5.94 -2.78 -5.17
N ARG A 90 6.25 -3.72 -6.05
CA ARG A 90 5.29 -4.28 -7.00
C ARG A 90 4.18 -5.05 -6.26
N ALA A 91 4.55 -5.89 -5.28
CA ALA A 91 3.58 -6.55 -4.40
C ALA A 91 2.76 -5.55 -3.57
N LEU A 92 3.39 -4.46 -3.10
CA LEU A 92 2.69 -3.39 -2.37
C LEU A 92 1.71 -2.62 -3.29
N ALA A 93 2.04 -2.39 -4.55
CA ALA A 93 1.13 -1.77 -5.52
C ALA A 93 -0.11 -2.65 -5.75
N LEU A 94 0.06 -3.98 -5.83
CA LEU A 94 -1.05 -4.93 -5.89
C LEU A 94 -1.91 -4.88 -4.61
N PHE A 95 -1.26 -4.90 -3.44
CA PHE A 95 -1.93 -4.76 -2.15
C PHE A 95 -2.74 -3.46 -2.07
N ASP A 96 -2.14 -2.31 -2.45
CA ASP A 96 -2.82 -1.02 -2.46
C ASP A 96 -4.07 -1.03 -3.34
N ALA A 97 -4.02 -1.72 -4.49
CA ALA A 97 -5.17 -1.88 -5.39
C ALA A 97 -6.28 -2.73 -4.74
N VAL A 98 -5.93 -3.83 -4.08
CA VAL A 98 -6.88 -4.73 -3.41
C VAL A 98 -7.53 -4.05 -2.21
N VAL A 99 -6.76 -3.41 -1.32
CA VAL A 99 -7.30 -2.70 -0.15
C VAL A 99 -7.91 -1.33 -0.50
N ASN A 100 -7.75 -0.87 -1.74
CA ASN A 100 -8.19 0.46 -2.20
C ASN A 100 -7.58 1.57 -1.34
N SER A 101 -6.24 1.56 -1.20
CA SER A 101 -5.50 2.54 -0.42
C SER A 101 -5.76 3.96 -0.93
N ALA A 102 -6.19 4.85 -0.05
CA ALA A 102 -6.54 6.22 -0.43
C ALA A 102 -5.43 7.24 -0.14
N ASP A 103 -4.30 6.81 0.45
CA ASP A 103 -3.24 7.73 0.88
C ASP A 103 -1.86 7.04 0.97
N ARG A 104 -1.48 6.16 0.04
CA ARG A 104 -0.14 5.55 0.02
C ARG A 104 0.90 6.58 -0.40
N LYS A 105 1.63 7.13 0.56
CA LYS A 105 2.73 8.08 0.39
C LYS A 105 4.09 7.38 0.32
N GLY A 106 5.11 8.10 -0.17
CA GLY A 106 6.48 7.61 -0.14
C GLY A 106 6.99 7.38 1.28
N GLY A 107 6.66 8.28 2.22
CA GLY A 107 7.01 8.14 3.63
C GLY A 107 6.30 6.99 4.38
N HIS A 108 5.31 6.33 3.76
CA HIS A 108 4.67 5.13 4.30
C HIS A 108 5.35 3.83 3.84
N VAL A 109 6.40 3.94 3.03
CA VAL A 109 7.24 2.82 2.56
C VAL A 109 8.58 2.90 3.28
N LEU A 110 8.80 2.00 4.23
CA LEU A 110 10.01 1.97 5.05
C LEU A 110 10.90 0.80 4.65
N VAL A 111 12.21 0.94 4.84
CA VAL A 111 13.17 -0.14 4.70
C VAL A 111 13.81 -0.36 6.07
N GLY A 112 13.62 -1.53 6.65
CA GLY A 112 14.13 -1.80 7.99
C GLY A 112 14.28 -3.28 8.27
N PRO A 113 14.94 -3.65 9.39
CA PRO A 113 15.17 -5.05 9.73
C PRO A 113 13.87 -5.78 10.00
N ASP A 114 13.77 -7.02 9.51
CA ASP A 114 12.74 -7.96 9.93
C ASP A 114 13.32 -8.91 11.00
N PRO A 115 12.88 -8.82 12.26
CA PRO A 115 13.37 -9.71 13.31
C PRO A 115 13.00 -11.17 13.08
N ASP A 116 11.89 -11.43 12.38
CA ASP A 116 11.41 -12.79 12.10
C ASP A 116 12.24 -13.44 10.98
N LEU A 117 12.93 -12.63 10.15
CA LEU A 117 13.89 -13.05 9.13
C LEU A 117 15.35 -12.83 9.54
N GLY A 118 15.64 -12.86 10.83
CA GLY A 118 17.00 -12.74 11.36
C GLY A 118 17.60 -11.33 11.21
N GLY A 119 16.77 -10.30 11.10
CA GLY A 119 17.19 -8.90 10.99
C GLY A 119 17.64 -8.48 9.59
N THR A 120 17.32 -9.25 8.56
CA THR A 120 17.56 -8.84 7.17
C THR A 120 16.71 -7.62 6.80
N ALA A 121 17.21 -6.79 5.88
CA ALA A 121 16.46 -5.64 5.39
C ALA A 121 15.17 -6.12 4.68
N HIS A 122 14.04 -5.52 5.06
CA HIS A 122 12.72 -5.82 4.54
C HIS A 122 11.99 -4.52 4.22
N VAL A 123 11.05 -4.56 3.28
CA VAL A 123 10.18 -3.43 2.94
C VAL A 123 8.92 -3.50 3.78
N TRP A 124 8.57 -2.40 4.41
CA TRP A 124 7.40 -2.29 5.26
C TRP A 124 6.45 -1.20 4.76
N ALA A 125 5.16 -1.47 4.86
CA ALA A 125 4.09 -0.53 4.54
C ALA A 125 3.32 -0.15 5.81
N VAL A 126 3.41 1.10 6.20
CA VAL A 126 2.73 1.65 7.39
C VAL A 126 1.60 2.61 7.01
N ASP A 127 0.82 3.05 7.98
CA ASP A 127 -0.31 3.99 7.80
C ASP A 127 -1.34 3.48 6.78
N ASN A 128 -1.98 2.35 7.11
CA ASN A 128 -2.98 1.69 6.27
C ASN A 128 -4.43 1.99 6.70
N GLY A 129 -4.65 2.98 7.56
CA GLY A 129 -5.97 3.30 8.10
C GLY A 129 -6.97 3.82 7.06
N LEU A 130 -6.50 4.38 5.94
CA LEU A 130 -7.34 4.89 4.84
C LEU A 130 -7.51 3.86 3.72
N THR A 131 -7.96 2.67 4.06
CA THR A 131 -8.15 1.50 3.17
C THR A 131 -9.59 0.96 3.25
N PHE A 132 -9.91 -0.05 2.47
CA PHE A 132 -11.16 -0.84 2.47
C PHE A 132 -12.44 -0.11 2.07
N HIS A 133 -12.38 1.14 1.63
CA HIS A 133 -13.61 1.84 1.20
C HIS A 133 -14.23 1.15 -0.01
N THR A 134 -15.56 1.07 -0.03
CA THR A 134 -16.33 0.47 -1.14
C THR A 134 -16.25 1.29 -2.43
N ASP A 135 -16.28 2.63 -2.34
CA ASP A 135 -16.05 3.50 -3.51
C ASP A 135 -14.59 3.44 -3.94
N PRO A 136 -14.28 3.52 -5.25
CA PRO A 136 -12.92 3.56 -5.76
C PRO A 136 -12.22 4.84 -5.32
N LYS A 137 -11.19 4.71 -4.48
CA LYS A 137 -10.43 5.83 -3.91
C LYS A 137 -8.92 5.65 -4.03
N LEU A 138 -8.47 4.67 -4.81
CA LEU A 138 -7.04 4.36 -4.93
C LEU A 138 -6.23 5.61 -5.27
N ARG A 139 -5.31 5.97 -4.37
CA ARG A 139 -4.29 7.00 -4.50
C ARG A 139 -2.99 6.47 -3.91
N THR A 140 -2.02 6.26 -4.75
CA THR A 140 -0.75 5.66 -4.39
C THR A 140 0.38 6.35 -5.16
N VAL A 141 1.58 6.30 -4.62
CA VAL A 141 2.81 6.70 -5.33
C VAL A 141 3.35 5.59 -6.23
N LEU A 142 2.72 4.40 -6.24
CA LEU A 142 3.24 3.17 -6.86
C LEU A 142 2.57 2.85 -8.21
N TRP A 143 2.43 3.83 -9.09
CA TRP A 143 1.79 3.65 -10.40
C TRP A 143 2.69 3.07 -11.50
N GLY A 144 3.95 2.74 -11.19
CA GLY A 144 4.92 2.31 -12.21
C GLY A 144 4.58 1.02 -12.94
N TRP A 145 3.66 0.22 -12.42
CA TRP A 145 3.20 -1.02 -13.04
C TRP A 145 1.82 -0.90 -13.70
N ALA A 146 1.23 0.31 -13.74
CA ALA A 146 -0.08 0.52 -14.35
C ALA A 146 -0.15 -0.06 -15.77
N GLY A 147 -1.15 -0.91 -16.04
CA GLY A 147 -1.35 -1.59 -17.32
C GLY A 147 -0.38 -2.75 -17.62
N GLN A 148 0.56 -3.06 -16.73
CA GLN A 148 1.41 -4.25 -16.88
C GLN A 148 0.61 -5.51 -16.50
N PRO A 149 0.86 -6.64 -17.20
CA PRO A 149 0.21 -7.91 -16.86
C PRO A 149 0.62 -8.40 -15.48
N LEU A 150 -0.25 -9.21 -14.87
CA LEU A 150 0.05 -9.91 -13.62
C LEU A 150 1.11 -11.00 -13.86
N GLU A 151 1.91 -11.26 -12.84
CA GLU A 151 2.79 -12.41 -12.79
C GLU A 151 2.07 -13.57 -12.08
N PRO A 152 2.42 -14.85 -12.36
CA PRO A 152 1.74 -15.99 -11.73
C PRO A 152 1.72 -15.97 -10.20
N VAL A 153 2.74 -15.38 -9.56
CA VAL A 153 2.76 -15.20 -8.10
C VAL A 153 1.72 -14.19 -7.63
N GLU A 154 1.42 -13.16 -8.43
CA GLU A 154 0.41 -12.15 -8.12
C GLU A 154 -1.00 -12.68 -8.30
N GLU A 155 -1.22 -13.54 -9.31
CA GLU A 155 -2.47 -14.28 -9.46
C GLU A 155 -2.73 -15.16 -8.23
N MET A 156 -1.72 -15.90 -7.76
CA MET A 156 -1.83 -16.71 -6.53
C MET A 156 -2.18 -15.85 -5.31
N MET A 157 -1.56 -14.67 -5.15
CA MET A 157 -1.89 -13.74 -4.07
C MET A 157 -3.35 -13.28 -4.13
N LEU A 158 -3.88 -13.05 -5.32
CA LEU A 158 -5.28 -12.65 -5.52
C LEU A 158 -6.25 -13.81 -5.28
N ASP A 159 -5.89 -15.04 -5.69
CA ASP A 159 -6.67 -16.23 -5.41
C ASP A 159 -6.84 -16.46 -3.90
N GLU A 160 -5.80 -16.23 -3.09
CA GLU A 160 -5.90 -16.29 -1.63
C GLU A 160 -6.91 -15.25 -1.09
N VAL A 161 -6.95 -14.05 -1.66
CA VAL A 161 -7.93 -13.02 -1.27
C VAL A 161 -9.36 -13.48 -1.54
N LEU A 162 -9.61 -14.26 -2.60
CA LEU A 162 -10.96 -14.79 -2.90
C LEU A 162 -11.42 -15.84 -1.90
N THR A 163 -10.50 -16.45 -1.15
CA THR A 163 -10.83 -17.49 -0.14
C THR A 163 -11.21 -16.94 1.24
N ILE A 164 -10.97 -15.63 1.50
CA ILE A 164 -11.26 -15.05 2.82
C ILE A 164 -12.74 -15.20 3.18
N ALA A 165 -13.02 -15.52 4.44
CA ALA A 165 -14.38 -15.53 4.98
C ALA A 165 -14.72 -14.21 5.67
N ASP A 166 -16.01 -13.86 5.77
CA ASP A 166 -16.43 -12.64 6.48
C ASP A 166 -16.02 -12.68 7.96
N THR A 167 -16.02 -13.89 8.55
CA THR A 167 -15.59 -14.12 9.93
C THR A 167 -14.11 -13.82 10.19
N ASP A 168 -13.26 -13.86 9.17
CA ASP A 168 -11.82 -13.58 9.33
C ASP A 168 -11.56 -12.11 9.63
N PHE A 169 -12.50 -11.22 9.23
CA PHE A 169 -12.43 -9.77 9.41
C PHE A 169 -13.56 -9.24 10.31
N GLU A 170 -14.24 -10.14 11.05
CA GLU A 170 -15.32 -9.74 11.97
C GLU A 170 -14.82 -8.67 12.94
N ASP A 171 -15.67 -7.68 13.18
CA ASP A 171 -15.36 -6.49 14.00
C ASP A 171 -14.28 -5.53 13.47
N LEU A 172 -13.62 -5.82 12.35
CA LEU A 172 -12.60 -4.95 11.76
C LEU A 172 -13.15 -4.06 10.66
N ILE A 173 -13.79 -4.66 9.67
CA ILE A 173 -14.44 -4.01 8.51
C ILE A 173 -15.82 -4.61 8.26
N THR A 174 -16.64 -3.92 7.47
CA THR A 174 -18.01 -4.40 7.21
C THR A 174 -18.04 -5.50 6.14
N PRO A 175 -19.09 -6.34 6.10
CA PRO A 175 -19.26 -7.33 5.02
C PRO A 175 -19.21 -6.71 3.62
N GLU A 176 -19.78 -5.52 3.43
CA GLU A 176 -19.74 -4.80 2.15
C GLU A 176 -18.32 -4.37 1.77
N GLU A 177 -17.47 -4.05 2.77
CA GLU A 177 -16.06 -3.73 2.55
C GLU A 177 -15.26 -4.99 2.20
N ILE A 178 -15.58 -6.14 2.81
CA ILE A 178 -14.97 -7.44 2.46
C ILE A 178 -15.37 -7.84 1.03
N ASP A 179 -16.64 -7.73 0.68
CA ASP A 179 -17.11 -8.01 -0.69
C ASP A 179 -16.42 -7.10 -1.72
N ALA A 180 -16.21 -5.82 -1.40
CA ALA A 180 -15.49 -4.91 -2.26
C ALA A 180 -14.01 -5.30 -2.43
N VAL A 181 -13.36 -5.88 -1.42
CA VAL A 181 -12.01 -6.46 -1.51
C VAL A 181 -12.00 -7.63 -2.50
N ARG A 182 -12.91 -8.61 -2.34
CA ARG A 182 -13.03 -9.76 -3.26
C ARG A 182 -13.33 -9.31 -4.69
N GLN A 183 -14.23 -8.35 -4.87
CA GLN A 183 -14.56 -7.81 -6.21
C GLN A 183 -13.35 -7.15 -6.88
N ARG A 184 -12.50 -6.45 -6.13
CA ARG A 184 -11.26 -5.87 -6.68
C ARG A 184 -10.25 -6.93 -7.05
N ALA A 185 -10.07 -7.95 -6.21
CA ALA A 185 -9.20 -9.10 -6.51
C ALA A 185 -9.68 -9.85 -7.77
N GLN A 186 -10.97 -10.14 -7.84
CA GLN A 186 -11.58 -10.78 -9.02
C GLN A 186 -11.41 -9.94 -10.28
N GLY A 187 -11.64 -8.62 -10.20
CA GLY A 187 -11.45 -7.71 -11.32
C GLY A 187 -10.01 -7.65 -11.81
N LEU A 188 -9.01 -7.67 -10.90
CA LEU A 188 -7.60 -7.73 -11.27
C LEU A 188 -7.26 -9.01 -12.03
N LEU A 189 -7.76 -10.17 -11.58
CA LEU A 189 -7.59 -11.46 -12.28
C LEU A 189 -8.27 -11.45 -13.65
N GLU A 190 -9.48 -10.91 -13.78
CA GLU A 190 -10.22 -10.85 -15.05
C GLU A 190 -9.57 -9.92 -16.08
N PHE A 191 -9.01 -8.79 -15.65
CA PHE A 191 -8.32 -7.85 -16.53
C PHE A 191 -6.87 -8.21 -16.80
N ASP A 192 -6.30 -9.12 -16.00
CA ASP A 192 -4.89 -9.55 -16.07
C ASP A 192 -3.91 -8.38 -16.13
N ALA A 193 -4.16 -7.31 -15.36
CA ALA A 193 -3.32 -6.13 -15.37
C ALA A 193 -3.46 -5.28 -14.10
N PHE A 194 -2.38 -4.60 -13.72
CA PHE A 194 -2.41 -3.55 -12.70
C PHE A 194 -3.32 -2.39 -13.11
N PRO A 195 -4.11 -1.83 -12.19
CA PRO A 195 -4.96 -0.69 -12.49
C PRO A 195 -4.13 0.56 -12.76
N GLY A 196 -4.64 1.45 -13.58
CA GLY A 196 -4.11 2.79 -13.78
C GLY A 196 -4.92 3.87 -13.05
N PRO A 197 -4.40 5.12 -13.01
CA PRO A 197 -5.15 6.26 -12.50
C PRO A 197 -6.48 6.43 -13.23
N SER A 198 -7.59 6.59 -12.49
CA SER A 198 -8.93 6.67 -13.08
C SER A 198 -9.21 7.95 -13.88
N GLY A 199 -8.39 8.98 -13.73
CA GLY A 199 -8.63 10.32 -14.29
C GLY A 199 -9.78 11.10 -13.62
N LEU A 200 -10.59 10.46 -12.79
CA LEU A 200 -11.74 11.07 -12.11
C LEU A 200 -11.36 11.72 -10.76
N ARG A 201 -10.21 11.37 -10.22
CA ARG A 201 -9.70 11.85 -8.92
C ARG A 201 -8.18 12.06 -9.02
N PRO A 202 -7.58 12.85 -8.11
CA PRO A 202 -6.12 12.92 -8.02
C PRO A 202 -5.52 11.52 -7.87
N ALA A 203 -4.54 11.18 -8.70
CA ALA A 203 -3.88 9.87 -8.71
C ALA A 203 -2.95 9.71 -7.50
N LEU A 204 -2.30 10.80 -7.08
CA LEU A 204 -1.34 10.80 -5.99
C LEU A 204 -1.97 11.34 -4.70
N PRO A 205 -1.56 10.84 -3.52
CA PRO A 205 -1.84 11.47 -2.25
C PRO A 205 -1.13 12.84 -2.17
N TRP A 206 -1.60 13.73 -1.33
CA TRP A 206 -0.94 15.01 -1.13
C TRP A 206 -0.74 15.33 0.36
N PRO A 207 0.49 15.69 0.79
CA PRO A 207 1.76 15.60 0.03
C PRO A 207 2.09 14.14 -0.32
N PRO A 208 2.90 13.89 -1.39
CA PRO A 208 3.21 12.53 -1.84
C PRO A 208 4.26 11.80 -0.98
N MET A 209 4.94 12.54 -0.09
CA MET A 209 5.93 12.04 0.88
C MET A 209 5.45 12.18 2.30
#